data_d4a03bf599255c0bf1603a64e7df39c5
#
_entry.id   d4a03bf599255c0bf1603a64e7df39c5
#
_cell.length_a   1.000
_cell.length_b   1.000
_cell.length_c   1.000
_cell.angle_alpha   90.00
_cell.angle_beta   90.00
_cell.angle_gamma   90.00
#
_symmetry.space_group_name_H-M   'P 1'
#
loop_
_entity.id
_entity.type
_entity.pdbx_description
1 polymer ?
#
loop_
_entity_poly.entity_id
_entity_poly.type
_entity_poly.pdbx_seq_one_letter_code
_entity_poly.pdbx_strand_id
1 'polypeptide(L)'
;MKKKFFIGLFIFATVGLFIFAHFALKVNEELEQAQQPALQAPIEIPATGILPLEEAIKSDKPVLAMFYVDWCTYCRRFMPIFGAFSVLYKDNFTFAAINCENPKYKEMLKNYNIMGYPTVYLIDKKLDFDYTLSPMTLSDKETLEKELNRYLKLRAKALK
;
A
#
# COMPACT_ATOMS: atom_id res chain seq x y z
N MET A 1 40.63 33.10 41.32
CA MET A 1 39.31 32.49 41.53
C MET A 1 38.48 32.41 40.27
N LYS A 2 38.60 33.30 39.27
CA LYS A 2 37.76 33.28 38.02
C LYS A 2 38.00 32.10 37.08
N LYS A 3 39.22 31.55 36.96
CA LYS A 3 39.52 30.41 36.07
C LYS A 3 38.86 29.07 36.47
N LYS A 4 38.71 28.82 37.77
CA LYS A 4 38.05 27.56 38.25
C LYS A 4 36.53 27.56 38.03
N PHE A 5 35.91 28.73 38.00
CA PHE A 5 34.46 28.87 37.74
C PHE A 5 34.11 28.60 36.27
N PHE A 6 34.97 29.04 35.33
CA PHE A 6 34.78 28.81 33.91
C PHE A 6 34.94 27.33 33.51
N ILE A 7 35.88 26.61 34.15
CA ILE A 7 36.11 25.19 33.89
C ILE A 7 34.90 24.35 34.35
N GLY A 8 34.33 24.68 35.54
CA GLY A 8 33.11 24.00 36.01
C GLY A 8 31.90 24.20 35.11
N LEU A 9 31.70 25.42 34.59
CA LEU A 9 30.59 25.74 33.68
C LEU A 9 30.71 24.99 32.34
N PHE A 10 31.96 24.86 31.84
CA PHE A 10 32.23 24.14 30.59
C PHE A 10 31.97 22.62 30.73
N ILE A 11 32.32 22.03 31.85
CA ILE A 11 32.08 20.61 32.15
C ILE A 11 30.57 20.34 32.30
N PHE A 12 29.82 21.21 32.95
CA PHE A 12 28.37 21.07 33.06
C PHE A 12 27.67 21.19 31.70
N ALA A 13 28.13 22.08 30.82
CA ALA A 13 27.56 22.24 29.48
C ALA A 13 27.84 21.01 28.59
N THR A 14 29.04 20.44 28.63
CA THR A 14 29.41 19.25 27.85
C THR A 14 28.70 17.99 28.34
N VAL A 15 28.58 17.81 29.67
CA VAL A 15 27.83 16.68 30.25
C VAL A 15 26.34 16.77 29.92
N GLY A 16 25.74 17.96 29.99
CA GLY A 16 24.35 18.20 29.63
C GLY A 16 24.09 17.89 28.16
N LEU A 17 25.00 18.31 27.26
CA LEU A 17 24.88 18.01 25.81
C LEU A 17 25.00 16.51 25.56
N PHE A 18 25.87 15.80 26.27
CA PHE A 18 26.05 14.34 26.11
C PHE A 18 24.82 13.56 26.60
N ILE A 19 24.21 13.97 27.71
CA ILE A 19 22.99 13.37 28.24
C ILE A 19 21.83 13.60 27.28
N PHE A 20 21.71 14.83 26.75
CA PHE A 20 20.65 15.15 25.78
C PHE A 20 20.79 14.37 24.47
N ALA A 21 22.00 14.24 23.92
CA ALA A 21 22.27 13.45 22.74
C ALA A 21 21.96 11.97 22.97
N HIS A 22 22.35 11.43 24.14
CA HIS A 22 22.05 10.03 24.50
C HIS A 22 20.54 9.78 24.68
N PHE A 23 19.82 10.72 25.23
CA PHE A 23 18.38 10.66 25.39
C PHE A 23 17.66 10.75 24.03
N ALA A 24 18.10 11.65 23.15
CA ALA A 24 17.54 11.79 21.80
C ALA A 24 17.75 10.51 20.93
N LEU A 25 18.94 9.89 21.03
CA LEU A 25 19.23 8.63 20.35
C LEU A 25 18.32 7.50 20.87
N LYS A 26 18.15 7.42 22.19
CA LYS A 26 17.30 6.39 22.79
C LYS A 26 15.83 6.53 22.43
N VAL A 27 15.32 7.75 22.36
CA VAL A 27 13.94 8.03 21.93
C VAL A 27 13.75 7.66 20.47
N ASN A 28 14.73 7.93 19.61
CA ASN A 28 14.66 7.52 18.21
C ASN A 28 14.66 6.00 18.03
N GLU A 29 15.51 5.28 18.79
CA GLU A 29 15.52 3.81 18.78
C GLU A 29 14.18 3.23 19.24
N GLU A 30 13.58 3.78 20.30
CA GLU A 30 12.27 3.33 20.79
C GLU A 30 11.15 3.63 19.77
N LEU A 31 11.21 4.75 19.05
CA LEU A 31 10.24 5.09 18.00
C LEU A 31 10.40 4.19 16.78
N GLU A 32 11.62 3.88 16.36
CA GLU A 32 11.87 2.94 15.25
C GLU A 32 11.42 1.51 15.61
N GLN A 33 11.72 1.06 16.84
CA GLN A 33 11.30 -0.26 17.32
C GLN A 33 9.78 -0.38 17.48
N ALA A 34 9.09 0.70 17.85
CA ALA A 34 7.62 0.72 17.94
C ALA A 34 6.94 0.69 16.57
N GLN A 35 7.61 1.18 15.51
CA GLN A 35 7.07 1.20 14.15
C GLN A 35 7.36 -0.09 13.37
N GLN A 36 8.45 -0.81 13.66
CA GLN A 36 8.85 -2.03 12.97
C GLN A 36 7.82 -3.18 13.04
N PRO A 37 7.20 -3.49 14.20
CA PRO A 37 6.19 -4.54 14.26
C PRO A 37 4.95 -4.24 13.43
N ALA A 38 4.53 -2.98 13.36
CA ALA A 38 3.36 -2.56 12.59
C ALA A 38 3.58 -2.68 11.07
N LEU A 39 4.82 -2.48 10.59
CA LEU A 39 5.18 -2.66 9.17
C LEU A 39 5.38 -4.13 8.79
N GLN A 40 5.67 -5.00 9.75
CA GLN A 40 5.88 -6.43 9.53
C GLN A 40 4.62 -7.27 9.69
N ALA A 41 3.58 -6.75 10.36
CA ALA A 41 2.33 -7.45 10.49
C ALA A 41 1.65 -7.61 9.11
N PRO A 42 1.00 -8.76 8.82
CA PRO A 42 0.24 -8.94 7.59
C PRO A 42 -0.78 -7.81 7.38
N ILE A 43 -0.97 -7.41 6.12
CA ILE A 43 -2.02 -6.45 5.78
C ILE A 43 -3.37 -7.15 5.93
N GLU A 44 -4.25 -6.60 6.78
CA GLU A 44 -5.61 -7.09 6.90
C GLU A 44 -6.39 -6.76 5.62
N ILE A 45 -6.83 -7.81 4.94
CA ILE A 45 -7.70 -7.68 3.76
C ILE A 45 -9.14 -7.63 4.27
N PRO A 46 -9.93 -6.61 3.88
CA PRO A 46 -11.35 -6.56 4.25
C PRO A 46 -12.07 -7.85 3.85
N ALA A 47 -12.80 -8.45 4.78
CA ALA A 47 -13.45 -9.76 4.61
C ALA A 47 -14.54 -9.79 3.53
N THR A 48 -14.98 -8.63 3.03
CA THR A 48 -16.08 -8.52 2.07
C THR A 48 -15.61 -7.98 0.73
N GLY A 49 -15.96 -8.69 -0.34
CA GLY A 49 -15.82 -8.21 -1.71
C GLY A 49 -14.45 -8.36 -2.36
N ILE A 50 -13.44 -8.84 -1.64
CA ILE A 50 -12.11 -9.11 -2.18
C ILE A 50 -11.87 -10.62 -2.22
N LEU A 51 -11.57 -11.15 -3.39
CA LEU A 51 -11.39 -12.58 -3.67
C LEU A 51 -9.92 -12.92 -3.94
N PRO A 52 -9.52 -14.20 -3.80
CA PRO A 52 -8.31 -14.69 -4.41
C PRO A 52 -8.34 -14.47 -5.93
N LEU A 53 -7.19 -14.19 -6.56
CA LEU A 53 -7.16 -13.86 -7.99
C LEU A 53 -7.73 -14.98 -8.86
N GLU A 54 -7.44 -16.23 -8.55
CA GLU A 54 -7.93 -17.41 -9.28
C GLU A 54 -9.45 -17.58 -9.25
N GLU A 55 -10.11 -16.96 -8.28
CA GLU A 55 -11.58 -16.89 -8.22
C GLU A 55 -12.09 -15.65 -8.94
N ALA A 56 -11.47 -14.51 -8.70
CA ALA A 56 -11.84 -13.24 -9.32
C ALA A 56 -11.82 -13.30 -10.85
N ILE A 57 -10.82 -13.95 -11.43
CA ILE A 57 -10.67 -14.09 -12.89
C ILE A 57 -11.70 -15.03 -13.55
N LYS A 58 -12.49 -15.78 -12.76
CA LYS A 58 -13.62 -16.57 -13.27
C LYS A 58 -14.87 -15.71 -13.49
N SER A 59 -14.88 -14.51 -12.94
CA SER A 59 -16.00 -13.59 -13.08
C SER A 59 -16.14 -13.07 -14.51
N ASP A 60 -17.38 -12.81 -14.91
CA ASP A 60 -17.70 -12.08 -16.16
C ASP A 60 -17.50 -10.58 -16.08
N LYS A 61 -17.28 -10.08 -14.86
CA LYS A 61 -16.99 -8.67 -14.61
C LYS A 61 -15.50 -8.40 -14.80
N PRO A 62 -15.11 -7.18 -15.16
CA PRO A 62 -13.71 -6.79 -15.10
C PRO A 62 -13.18 -6.91 -13.67
N VAL A 63 -11.92 -7.31 -13.56
CA VAL A 63 -11.24 -7.54 -12.27
C VAL A 63 -10.30 -6.38 -11.96
N LEU A 64 -10.39 -5.85 -10.76
CA LEU A 64 -9.36 -4.99 -10.17
C LEU A 64 -8.47 -5.86 -9.28
N ALA A 65 -7.24 -6.09 -9.72
CA ALA A 65 -6.26 -6.93 -9.03
C ALA A 65 -5.17 -6.08 -8.40
N MET A 66 -5.13 -6.00 -7.07
CA MET A 66 -4.13 -5.27 -6.31
C MET A 66 -2.98 -6.20 -5.93
N PHE A 67 -1.80 -5.92 -6.42
CA PHE A 67 -0.55 -6.56 -6.05
C PHE A 67 0.11 -5.78 -4.92
N TYR A 68 0.42 -6.45 -3.80
CA TYR A 68 0.95 -5.82 -2.60
C TYR A 68 1.98 -6.70 -1.88
N VAL A 69 2.66 -6.14 -0.89
CA VAL A 69 3.50 -6.83 0.09
C VAL A 69 3.22 -6.28 1.48
N ASP A 70 3.43 -7.08 2.51
CA ASP A 70 3.02 -6.73 3.88
C ASP A 70 3.80 -5.54 4.47
N TRP A 71 5.05 -5.35 4.11
CA TRP A 71 5.89 -4.22 4.56
C TRP A 71 5.64 -2.90 3.82
N CYS A 72 4.75 -2.87 2.82
CA CYS A 72 4.50 -1.69 2.00
C CYS A 72 3.55 -0.69 2.71
N THR A 73 4.08 0.43 3.14
CA THR A 73 3.30 1.51 3.80
C THR A 73 2.20 2.07 2.91
N TYR A 74 2.45 2.25 1.60
CA TYR A 74 1.45 2.72 0.65
C TYR A 74 0.32 1.70 0.45
N CYS A 75 0.65 0.42 0.46
CA CYS A 75 -0.35 -0.64 0.39
C CYS A 75 -1.27 -0.63 1.62
N ARG A 76 -0.72 -0.43 2.82
CA ARG A 76 -1.49 -0.30 4.06
C ARG A 76 -2.47 0.86 4.03
N ARG A 77 -2.05 2.00 3.46
CA ARG A 77 -2.91 3.19 3.32
C ARG A 77 -3.99 2.98 2.25
N PHE A 78 -3.68 2.27 1.18
CA PHE A 78 -4.58 2.07 0.06
C PHE A 78 -5.58 0.92 0.31
N MET A 79 -5.23 -0.12 1.07
CA MET A 79 -6.08 -1.29 1.30
C MET A 79 -7.49 -0.94 1.83
N PRO A 80 -7.67 -0.03 2.81
CA PRO A 80 -9.01 0.39 3.25
C PRO A 80 -9.83 1.05 2.14
N ILE A 81 -9.19 1.85 1.28
CA ILE A 81 -9.82 2.48 0.12
C ILE A 81 -10.24 1.40 -0.87
N PHE A 82 -9.35 0.47 -1.20
CA PHE A 82 -9.61 -0.65 -2.08
C PHE A 82 -10.78 -1.52 -1.58
N GLY A 83 -10.82 -1.80 -0.27
CA GLY A 83 -11.92 -2.49 0.38
C GLY A 83 -13.25 -1.74 0.29
N ALA A 84 -13.26 -0.42 0.49
CA ALA A 84 -14.47 0.38 0.33
C ALA A 84 -14.99 0.35 -1.11
N PHE A 85 -14.09 0.41 -2.09
CA PHE A 85 -14.44 0.30 -3.51
C PHE A 85 -14.96 -1.09 -3.87
N SER A 86 -14.44 -2.15 -3.26
CA SER A 86 -14.93 -3.51 -3.51
C SER A 86 -16.40 -3.69 -3.11
N VAL A 87 -16.86 -2.96 -2.10
CA VAL A 87 -18.27 -2.93 -1.70
C VAL A 87 -19.09 -2.02 -2.61
N LEU A 88 -18.58 -0.82 -2.89
CA LEU A 88 -19.28 0.20 -3.69
C LEU A 88 -19.50 -0.25 -5.14
N TYR A 89 -18.53 -0.91 -5.74
CA TYR A 89 -18.51 -1.34 -7.14
C TYR A 89 -18.73 -2.84 -7.33
N LYS A 90 -19.23 -3.55 -6.32
CA LYS A 90 -19.43 -5.01 -6.34
C LYS A 90 -20.24 -5.53 -7.55
N ASP A 91 -21.15 -4.71 -8.09
CA ASP A 91 -21.99 -5.09 -9.23
C ASP A 91 -21.30 -4.85 -10.57
N ASN A 92 -20.25 -4.02 -10.61
CA ASN A 92 -19.55 -3.61 -11.80
C ASN A 92 -18.19 -4.29 -11.97
N PHE A 93 -17.49 -4.54 -10.87
CA PHE A 93 -16.16 -5.11 -10.82
C PHE A 93 -16.07 -6.27 -9.83
N THR A 94 -15.12 -7.14 -10.06
CA THR A 94 -14.61 -8.10 -9.07
C THR A 94 -13.27 -7.61 -8.56
N PHE A 95 -13.01 -7.73 -7.27
CA PHE A 95 -11.79 -7.25 -6.64
C PHE A 95 -10.94 -8.42 -6.17
N ALA A 96 -9.64 -8.35 -6.37
CA ALA A 96 -8.67 -9.33 -5.90
C ALA A 96 -7.47 -8.65 -5.23
N ALA A 97 -6.93 -9.26 -4.18
CA ALA A 97 -5.69 -8.81 -3.54
C ALA A 97 -4.68 -9.96 -3.53
N ILE A 98 -3.47 -9.68 -4.02
CA ILE A 98 -2.42 -10.65 -4.22
C ILE A 98 -1.19 -10.24 -3.43
N ASN A 99 -0.86 -10.99 -2.37
CA ASN A 99 0.40 -10.82 -1.68
C ASN A 99 1.53 -11.42 -2.52
N CYS A 100 2.43 -10.56 -3.05
CA CYS A 100 3.51 -10.96 -3.93
C CYS A 100 4.61 -11.77 -3.24
N GLU A 101 4.65 -11.79 -1.90
CA GLU A 101 5.56 -12.62 -1.13
C GLU A 101 5.03 -14.05 -0.91
N ASN A 102 3.75 -14.29 -1.21
CA ASN A 102 3.20 -15.63 -1.10
C ASN A 102 3.73 -16.53 -2.23
N PRO A 103 4.46 -17.62 -1.89
CA PRO A 103 5.06 -18.53 -2.86
C PRO A 103 4.07 -19.11 -3.88
N LYS A 104 2.80 -19.24 -3.49
CA LYS A 104 1.69 -19.69 -4.36
C LYS A 104 1.60 -18.90 -5.65
N TYR A 105 1.90 -17.60 -5.63
CA TYR A 105 1.74 -16.71 -6.77
C TYR A 105 3.01 -16.52 -7.61
N LYS A 106 4.14 -17.12 -7.21
CA LYS A 106 5.45 -16.91 -7.84
C LYS A 106 5.45 -17.06 -9.36
N GLU A 107 4.84 -18.11 -9.88
CA GLU A 107 4.79 -18.35 -11.33
C GLU A 107 3.83 -17.39 -12.02
N MET A 108 2.69 -17.12 -11.43
CA MET A 108 1.70 -16.19 -11.95
C MET A 108 2.24 -14.75 -12.05
N LEU A 109 3.01 -14.31 -11.05
CA LEU A 109 3.61 -12.97 -11.01
C LEU A 109 4.53 -12.67 -12.19
N LYS A 110 5.11 -13.69 -12.84
CA LYS A 110 5.94 -13.51 -14.04
C LYS A 110 5.18 -12.94 -15.23
N ASN A 111 3.86 -13.08 -15.23
CA ASN A 111 3.00 -12.58 -16.32
C ASN A 111 2.61 -11.10 -16.11
N TYR A 112 2.99 -10.50 -14.99
CA TYR A 112 2.65 -9.12 -14.66
C TYR A 112 3.92 -8.27 -14.50
N ASN A 113 3.90 -7.07 -15.07
CA ASN A 113 5.00 -6.12 -14.92
C ASN A 113 4.82 -5.30 -13.63
N ILE A 114 5.26 -5.86 -12.49
CA ILE A 114 5.14 -5.22 -11.17
C ILE A 114 6.45 -4.50 -10.85
N MET A 115 6.47 -3.18 -11.01
CA MET A 115 7.64 -2.33 -10.76
C MET A 115 7.67 -1.68 -9.37
N GLY A 116 6.60 -1.83 -8.60
CA GLY A 116 6.46 -1.25 -7.26
C GLY A 116 5.13 -1.62 -6.61
N TYR A 117 4.92 -1.18 -5.38
CA TYR A 117 3.72 -1.51 -4.62
C TYR A 117 3.05 -0.27 -4.03
N PRO A 118 1.69 -0.20 -4.02
CA PRO A 118 0.80 -1.15 -4.69
C PRO A 118 0.81 -0.99 -6.20
N THR A 119 0.65 -2.08 -6.94
CA THR A 119 0.30 -2.08 -8.36
C THR A 119 -1.12 -2.61 -8.51
N VAL A 120 -1.98 -1.90 -9.25
CA VAL A 120 -3.35 -2.33 -9.49
C VAL A 120 -3.56 -2.52 -10.99
N TYR A 121 -3.90 -3.73 -11.39
CA TYR A 121 -4.34 -4.06 -12.76
C TYR A 121 -5.85 -4.03 -12.85
N LEU A 122 -6.35 -3.47 -13.94
CA LEU A 122 -7.70 -3.68 -14.40
C LEU A 122 -7.64 -4.71 -15.54
N ILE A 123 -8.31 -5.84 -15.36
CA ILE A 123 -8.29 -6.99 -16.27
C ILE A 123 -9.73 -7.23 -16.75
N ASP A 124 -9.99 -7.16 -18.04
CA ASP A 124 -11.29 -7.49 -18.64
C ASP A 124 -11.15 -8.56 -19.71
N LYS A 125 -11.48 -9.79 -19.36
CA LYS A 125 -11.43 -10.94 -20.28
C LYS A 125 -12.39 -10.84 -21.46
N LYS A 126 -13.53 -10.16 -21.29
CA LYS A 126 -14.50 -10.00 -22.39
C LYS A 126 -13.99 -9.10 -23.50
N LEU A 127 -13.08 -8.20 -23.18
CA LEU A 127 -12.45 -7.29 -24.14
C LEU A 127 -11.03 -7.71 -24.50
N ASP A 128 -10.52 -8.80 -23.91
CA ASP A 128 -9.12 -9.24 -24.01
C ASP A 128 -8.15 -8.07 -23.72
N PHE A 129 -8.38 -7.44 -22.59
CA PHE A 129 -7.74 -6.18 -22.25
C PHE A 129 -7.31 -6.15 -20.81
N ASP A 130 -6.09 -5.69 -20.56
CA ASP A 130 -5.58 -5.38 -19.24
C ASP A 130 -4.68 -4.14 -19.26
N TYR A 131 -4.70 -3.37 -18.20
CA TYR A 131 -3.78 -2.26 -18.00
C TYR A 131 -3.56 -1.96 -16.50
N THR A 132 -2.44 -1.31 -16.22
CA THR A 132 -2.08 -0.89 -14.87
C THR A 132 -2.61 0.50 -14.58
N LEU A 133 -3.32 0.67 -13.48
CA LEU A 133 -3.72 1.98 -13.00
C LEU A 133 -2.49 2.79 -12.57
N SER A 134 -2.45 4.08 -12.92
CA SER A 134 -1.33 4.93 -12.56
C SER A 134 -1.24 5.12 -11.03
N PRO A 135 -0.04 5.30 -10.46
CA PRO A 135 0.10 5.62 -9.04
C PRO A 135 -0.67 6.88 -8.61
N MET A 136 -0.82 7.87 -9.51
CA MET A 136 -1.62 9.06 -9.25
C MET A 136 -3.11 8.72 -9.09
N THR A 137 -3.63 7.77 -9.88
CA THR A 137 -5.00 7.29 -9.76
C THR A 137 -5.24 6.62 -8.40
N LEU A 138 -4.24 5.92 -7.85
CA LEU A 138 -4.34 5.24 -6.57
C LEU A 138 -4.14 6.16 -5.36
N SER A 139 -3.56 7.34 -5.55
CA SER A 139 -3.29 8.29 -4.46
C SER A 139 -4.52 9.08 -4.02
N ASP A 140 -5.53 9.17 -4.87
CA ASP A 140 -6.73 9.97 -4.65
C ASP A 140 -8.00 9.20 -4.98
N LYS A 141 -8.91 9.12 -3.99
CA LYS A 141 -10.18 8.40 -4.10
C LYS A 141 -11.07 8.92 -5.24
N GLU A 142 -11.14 10.23 -5.41
CA GLU A 142 -11.95 10.86 -6.45
C GLU A 142 -11.41 10.55 -7.85
N THR A 143 -10.10 10.58 -8.01
CA THR A 143 -9.43 10.23 -9.27
C THR A 143 -9.64 8.76 -9.61
N LEU A 144 -9.55 7.85 -8.63
CA LEU A 144 -9.85 6.43 -8.82
C LEU A 144 -11.31 6.24 -9.26
N GLU A 145 -12.25 6.88 -8.60
CA GLU A 145 -13.68 6.82 -8.94
C GLU A 145 -13.95 7.30 -10.37
N LYS A 146 -13.38 8.43 -10.76
CA LYS A 146 -13.48 8.96 -12.12
C LYS A 146 -12.96 7.96 -13.16
N GLU A 147 -11.80 7.36 -12.89
CA GLU A 147 -11.19 6.39 -13.80
C GLU A 147 -12.05 5.13 -13.95
N LEU A 148 -12.54 4.56 -12.86
CA LEU A 148 -13.43 3.40 -12.91
C LEU A 148 -14.73 3.70 -13.66
N ASN A 149 -15.35 4.85 -13.40
CA ASN A 149 -16.57 5.25 -14.09
C ASN A 149 -16.32 5.54 -15.59
N ARG A 150 -15.18 6.12 -15.93
CA ARG A 150 -14.73 6.30 -17.32
C ARG A 150 -14.61 4.96 -18.03
N TYR A 151 -13.93 4.01 -17.39
CA TYR A 151 -13.76 2.65 -17.93
C TYR A 151 -15.11 1.97 -18.18
N LEU A 152 -16.03 1.99 -17.20
CA LEU A 152 -17.36 1.38 -17.35
C LEU A 152 -18.14 1.95 -18.54
N LYS A 153 -18.06 3.27 -18.79
CA LYS A 153 -18.69 3.91 -19.95
C LYS A 153 -18.09 3.42 -21.26
N LEU A 154 -16.76 3.26 -21.33
CA LEU A 154 -16.07 2.76 -22.52
C LEU A 154 -16.39 1.29 -22.77
N ARG A 155 -16.36 0.46 -21.72
CA ARG A 155 -16.74 -0.95 -21.76
C ARG A 155 -18.14 -1.16 -22.29
N ALA A 156 -19.10 -0.40 -21.79
CA ALA A 156 -20.50 -0.48 -22.24
C ALA A 156 -20.68 -0.13 -23.73
N LYS A 157 -19.79 0.69 -24.30
CA LYS A 157 -19.79 0.99 -25.74
C LYS A 157 -19.13 -0.12 -26.56
N ALA A 158 -18.07 -0.72 -26.03
CA ALA A 158 -17.31 -1.77 -26.71
C ALA A 158 -18.07 -3.11 -26.80
N LEU A 159 -19.02 -3.35 -25.89
CA LEU A 159 -19.82 -4.57 -25.81
C LEU A 159 -21.19 -4.48 -26.53
N LYS A 160 -21.47 -3.36 -27.20
CA LYS A 160 -22.66 -3.17 -28.04
C LYS A 160 -22.41 -3.59 -29.47
#